data_1a86337c4166966245ac91eb3050c054
#
_entry.id   1a86337c4166966245ac91eb3050c054
#
_cell.length_a   1.000
_cell.length_b   1.000
_cell.length_c   1.000
_cell.angle_alpha   90.00
_cell.angle_beta   90.00
_cell.angle_gamma   90.00
#
_symmetry.space_group_name_H-M   'P 1'
#
loop_
_entity.id
_entity.type
_entity.pdbx_description
1 polymer ?
#
loop_
_entity_poly.entity_id
_entity_poly.type
_entity_poly.pdbx_seq_one_letter_code
_entity_poly.pdbx_strand_id
1 'polypeptide(L)'
;MLGIKNNEMKNFKFYTTALLAVILLLSSCSKQFDEYSVNPNKPLAVPPYLLLRNVLTSIPVFPDGDEERWSQFTCRNYTYYGNNQYWSGSATLQYGTLNTIVAMEKEALRTTGSETNPYAALAKFLKAYIFVNMSLKVGDLPMSEALQGLANPTPKYDTQKQVFIQSLQLLEESNTMLAGLINNADVSLQGDIYFQEKISGASTPLEALKHWQKVVNSFKLRVLIHLSNVATDGDLKVSQLFTDVLSNSSKYPILEGLSDNLEFEYNQAYNQYPNNASNLGNDATRLNLAATWVNTLSDLHDLRAMKVGEPSRGLGYEDTDFRSFVGSSSGLDLSTMYDLAGNGKLSLYNRKRYYDGYTAENTFMVGYPELCFNIAEAINRGWVSGDAESWYRKGIESEFEFYGVVDGDNTVTFVRSGATGPGDYISYTVPFSFTEYFAQPAVAYDGNTETGLNQILTQKYLAFARNSGLEGYYQWRRTGVPEFLTGSGTGNSGVIPLRFQYPSDELSTNPTNYKAAVQSQYGGDDNINAAMWLLGR
;
A
#
# COMPACT_ATOMS: atom_id res chain seq x y z
N MET A 1 56.08 29.12 70.65
CA MET A 1 55.62 29.30 69.24
C MET A 1 55.77 28.06 68.35
N LEU A 2 56.02 26.86 68.87
CA LEU A 2 56.18 25.62 68.07
C LEU A 2 54.93 24.71 68.03
N GLY A 3 53.89 24.98 68.87
CA GLY A 3 52.72 24.12 68.91
C GLY A 3 51.62 24.43 67.87
N ILE A 4 51.57 25.66 67.38
CA ILE A 4 50.48 26.11 66.45
C ILE A 4 50.74 25.68 64.99
N LYS A 5 52.03 25.66 64.56
CA LYS A 5 52.39 25.23 63.20
C LYS A 5 52.15 23.73 62.93
N ASN A 6 52.24 22.87 63.95
CA ASN A 6 52.02 21.43 63.77
C ASN A 6 50.51 21.06 63.59
N ASN A 7 49.57 21.82 64.15
CA ASN A 7 48.11 21.58 63.97
C ASN A 7 47.62 22.07 62.58
N GLU A 8 48.15 23.19 62.10
CA GLU A 8 47.76 23.66 60.77
C GLU A 8 48.30 22.73 59.66
N MET A 9 49.49 22.20 59.79
CA MET A 9 50.07 21.23 58.86
C MET A 9 49.30 19.86 58.90
N LYS A 10 48.84 19.43 60.08
CA LYS A 10 48.03 18.21 60.18
C LYS A 10 46.64 18.40 59.55
N ASN A 11 46.00 19.53 59.77
CA ASN A 11 44.73 19.86 59.18
C ASN A 11 44.84 20.03 57.64
N PHE A 12 45.91 20.67 57.15
CA PHE A 12 46.12 20.79 55.69
C PHE A 12 46.31 19.42 55.02
N LYS A 13 47.12 18.53 55.64
CA LYS A 13 47.29 17.15 55.13
C LYS A 13 45.98 16.36 55.17
N PHE A 14 45.18 16.54 56.22
CA PHE A 14 43.84 15.89 56.29
C PHE A 14 42.90 16.37 55.19
N TYR A 15 42.79 17.68 54.93
CA TYR A 15 41.97 18.23 53.88
C TYR A 15 42.47 17.86 52.48
N THR A 16 43.75 17.82 52.22
CA THR A 16 44.28 17.37 50.93
C THR A 16 44.09 15.88 50.71
N THR A 17 44.18 15.03 51.73
CA THR A 17 43.92 13.60 51.64
C THR A 17 42.39 13.35 51.45
N ALA A 18 41.53 14.09 52.15
CA ALA A 18 40.09 14.02 51.98
C ALA A 18 39.64 14.49 50.57
N LEU A 19 40.27 15.57 50.06
CA LEU A 19 39.99 16.05 48.71
C LEU A 19 40.45 15.05 47.63
N LEU A 20 41.61 14.42 47.83
CA LEU A 20 42.08 13.37 46.91
C LEU A 20 41.20 12.13 46.95
N ALA A 21 40.70 11.74 48.11
CA ALA A 21 39.75 10.63 48.26
C ALA A 21 38.40 10.92 47.55
N VAL A 22 37.89 12.15 47.66
CA VAL A 22 36.67 12.59 46.95
C VAL A 22 36.86 12.58 45.42
N ILE A 23 38.02 13.04 44.93
CA ILE A 23 38.35 13.01 43.49
C ILE A 23 38.45 11.56 42.97
N LEU A 24 39.03 10.65 43.76
CA LEU A 24 39.11 9.22 43.41
C LEU A 24 37.73 8.52 43.44
N LEU A 25 36.83 8.94 44.32
CA LEU A 25 35.45 8.43 44.36
C LEU A 25 34.62 8.94 43.19
N LEU A 26 34.83 10.16 42.69
CA LEU A 26 34.15 10.72 41.54
C LEU A 26 34.61 10.12 40.21
N SER A 27 35.85 9.67 40.09
CA SER A 27 36.39 9.03 38.88
C SER A 27 35.98 7.54 38.74
N SER A 28 35.54 6.90 39.83
CA SER A 28 35.12 5.49 39.81
C SER A 28 33.71 5.27 39.24
N CYS A 29 32.84 6.31 39.24
CA CYS A 29 31.46 6.17 38.78
C CYS A 29 31.29 6.28 37.25
N SER A 30 32.20 6.92 36.52
CA SER A 30 32.01 7.14 35.08
C SER A 30 32.13 5.84 34.26
N LYS A 31 33.07 4.95 34.57
CA LYS A 31 33.19 3.68 33.86
C LYS A 31 32.02 2.72 34.07
N GLN A 32 31.44 2.70 35.27
CA GLN A 32 30.25 1.87 35.54
C GLN A 32 28.99 2.44 34.88
N PHE A 33 28.87 3.76 34.79
CA PHE A 33 27.75 4.39 34.07
C PHE A 33 27.80 4.10 32.56
N ASP A 34 28.99 4.08 31.96
CA ASP A 34 29.18 3.73 30.56
C ASP A 34 28.86 2.24 30.31
N GLU A 35 29.23 1.33 31.22
CA GLU A 35 28.84 -0.08 31.14
C GLU A 35 27.33 -0.31 31.33
N TYR A 36 26.68 0.41 32.24
CA TYR A 36 25.22 0.32 32.44
C TYR A 36 24.42 1.04 31.36
N SER A 37 24.99 2.00 30.64
CA SER A 37 24.36 2.70 29.53
C SER A 37 24.31 1.83 28.25
N VAL A 38 25.20 0.85 28.14
CA VAL A 38 25.18 -0.14 27.06
C VAL A 38 24.24 -1.27 27.47
N ASN A 39 23.01 -1.30 26.90
CA ASN A 39 22.10 -2.41 27.10
C ASN A 39 22.69 -3.68 26.47
N PRO A 40 23.17 -4.66 27.28
CA PRO A 40 23.85 -5.84 26.76
C PRO A 40 22.89 -6.76 25.95
N ASN A 41 21.60 -6.54 26.07
CA ASN A 41 20.58 -7.27 25.30
C ASN A 41 20.24 -6.58 23.95
N LYS A 42 20.81 -5.41 23.68
CA LYS A 42 20.62 -4.71 22.41
C LYS A 42 21.77 -5.10 21.47
N PRO A 43 21.51 -5.79 20.35
CA PRO A 43 22.56 -6.18 19.43
C PRO A 43 23.27 -4.93 18.90
N LEU A 44 24.62 -4.92 18.92
CA LEU A 44 25.45 -3.84 18.40
C LEU A 44 25.47 -3.79 16.86
N ALA A 45 25.08 -4.88 16.22
CA ALA A 45 25.01 -5.02 14.77
C ALA A 45 23.85 -5.95 14.40
N VAL A 46 23.10 -5.58 13.38
CA VAL A 46 21.99 -6.39 12.85
C VAL A 46 22.26 -6.64 11.37
N PRO A 47 22.31 -7.90 10.92
CA PRO A 47 22.47 -8.19 9.49
C PRO A 47 21.43 -7.46 8.64
N PRO A 48 21.81 -6.81 7.51
CA PRO A 48 20.90 -6.00 6.71
C PRO A 48 19.71 -6.80 6.17
N TYR A 49 19.84 -8.10 5.94
CA TYR A 49 18.76 -8.97 5.48
C TYR A 49 17.60 -9.11 6.48
N LEU A 50 17.88 -9.05 7.79
CA LEU A 50 16.82 -9.08 8.82
C LEU A 50 16.03 -7.77 8.83
N LEU A 51 16.72 -6.65 8.62
CA LEU A 51 16.09 -5.32 8.51
C LEU A 51 15.26 -5.22 7.23
N LEU A 52 15.76 -5.73 6.10
CA LEU A 52 15.01 -5.82 4.86
C LEU A 52 13.73 -6.63 5.04
N ARG A 53 13.82 -7.83 5.60
CA ARG A 53 12.65 -8.69 5.85
C ARG A 53 11.61 -8.00 6.73
N ASN A 54 12.05 -7.31 7.79
CA ASN A 54 11.15 -6.54 8.65
C ASN A 54 10.40 -5.44 7.87
N VAL A 55 11.11 -4.68 7.04
CA VAL A 55 10.48 -3.65 6.19
C VAL A 55 9.51 -4.29 5.20
N LEU A 56 9.92 -5.33 4.48
CA LEU A 56 9.10 -5.98 3.47
C LEU A 56 7.82 -6.59 4.05
N THR A 57 7.85 -7.08 5.29
CA THR A 57 6.64 -7.58 5.97
C THR A 57 5.72 -6.47 6.50
N SER A 58 6.18 -5.23 6.54
CA SER A 58 5.42 -4.07 7.06
C SER A 58 4.73 -3.22 5.98
N ILE A 59 5.01 -3.47 4.70
CA ILE A 59 4.45 -2.66 3.60
C ILE A 59 3.14 -3.20 3.01
N PRO A 60 2.77 -4.51 3.09
CA PRO A 60 1.50 -4.97 2.54
C PRO A 60 0.30 -4.36 3.27
N VAL A 61 -0.74 -4.05 2.51
CA VAL A 61 -2.07 -3.75 3.03
C VAL A 61 -2.92 -4.99 2.81
N PHE A 62 -3.39 -5.58 3.91
CA PHE A 62 -4.13 -6.84 3.86
C PHE A 62 -5.58 -6.63 3.41
N PRO A 63 -6.16 -7.60 2.67
CA PRO A 63 -7.45 -7.44 1.97
C PRO A 63 -8.69 -7.58 2.86
N ASP A 64 -8.57 -7.49 4.18
CA ASP A 64 -9.69 -7.46 5.15
C ASP A 64 -9.75 -6.14 5.93
N GLY A 65 -8.87 -5.18 5.59
CA GLY A 65 -8.72 -3.90 6.24
C GLY A 65 -9.81 -2.87 5.92
N ASP A 66 -9.65 -1.70 6.51
CA ASP A 66 -10.53 -0.56 6.28
C ASP A 66 -10.36 0.00 4.87
N GLU A 67 -9.20 -0.18 4.27
CA GLU A 67 -8.87 0.26 2.92
C GLU A 67 -9.83 -0.32 1.88
N GLU A 68 -10.22 -1.58 2.05
CA GLU A 68 -11.21 -2.25 1.20
C GLU A 68 -12.62 -1.62 1.32
N ARG A 69 -13.01 -1.22 2.54
CA ARG A 69 -14.28 -0.54 2.77
C ARG A 69 -14.26 0.89 2.23
N TRP A 70 -13.20 1.63 2.47
CA TRP A 70 -13.05 3.01 1.99
C TRP A 70 -12.87 3.10 0.48
N SER A 71 -12.39 2.03 -0.14
CA SER A 71 -12.35 1.89 -1.61
C SER A 71 -13.64 1.31 -2.18
N GLN A 72 -14.64 1.03 -1.35
CA GLN A 72 -15.95 0.47 -1.72
C GLN A 72 -15.89 -0.89 -2.45
N PHE A 73 -14.99 -1.78 -2.00
CA PHE A 73 -14.94 -3.18 -2.44
C PHE A 73 -15.73 -4.10 -1.51
N THR A 74 -15.75 -3.79 -0.21
CA THR A 74 -16.44 -4.58 0.82
C THR A 74 -17.28 -3.71 1.74
N CYS A 75 -18.31 -4.33 2.35
CA CYS A 75 -19.11 -3.74 3.42
C CYS A 75 -19.25 -4.72 4.57
N ARG A 76 -19.19 -4.23 5.81
CA ARG A 76 -19.58 -4.99 7.00
C ARG A 76 -21.06 -4.83 7.25
N ASN A 77 -21.74 -5.92 7.57
CA ASN A 77 -23.21 -5.93 7.83
C ASN A 77 -23.58 -6.14 9.30
N TYR A 78 -22.61 -6.14 10.22
CA TYR A 78 -22.86 -6.39 11.63
C TYR A 78 -21.97 -5.55 12.55
N THR A 79 -22.58 -4.82 13.48
CA THR A 79 -21.95 -3.81 14.35
C THR A 79 -20.74 -4.34 15.14
N TYR A 80 -20.75 -5.61 15.56
CA TYR A 80 -19.64 -6.22 16.31
C TYR A 80 -18.32 -6.18 15.52
N TYR A 81 -18.38 -6.28 14.19
CA TYR A 81 -17.20 -6.23 13.31
C TYR A 81 -16.86 -4.82 12.84
N GLY A 82 -17.60 -3.80 13.29
CA GLY A 82 -17.41 -2.41 12.92
C GLY A 82 -18.53 -1.87 12.03
N ASN A 83 -18.33 -0.69 11.48
CA ASN A 83 -19.24 -0.01 10.56
C ASN A 83 -18.55 0.30 9.23
N ASN A 84 -19.29 0.90 8.29
CA ASN A 84 -18.78 1.26 6.96
C ASN A 84 -18.42 2.74 6.84
N GLN A 85 -18.38 3.46 7.94
CA GLN A 85 -18.05 4.88 7.94
C GLN A 85 -16.60 5.11 7.52
N TYR A 86 -16.39 6.20 6.82
CA TYR A 86 -15.05 6.71 6.58
C TYR A 86 -14.42 7.21 7.88
N TRP A 87 -13.12 7.39 7.86
CA TRP A 87 -12.36 7.89 9.01
C TRP A 87 -12.78 9.32 9.39
N SER A 88 -12.62 9.62 10.66
CA SER A 88 -12.80 10.97 11.23
C SER A 88 -11.55 11.50 11.91
N GLY A 89 -10.43 10.77 11.80
CA GLY A 89 -9.23 11.00 12.59
C GLY A 89 -7.93 11.02 11.77
N SER A 90 -6.83 10.85 12.51
CA SER A 90 -5.48 11.00 12.01
C SER A 90 -4.95 9.75 11.30
N ALA A 91 -4.05 9.97 10.35
CA ALA A 91 -3.27 8.91 9.72
C ALA A 91 -2.25 8.31 10.69
N THR A 92 -1.94 7.02 10.50
CA THR A 92 -0.70 6.43 11.00
C THR A 92 0.37 6.64 9.93
N LEU A 93 1.49 7.30 10.33
CA LEU A 93 2.63 7.55 9.47
C LEU A 93 3.77 6.56 9.75
N GLN A 94 4.44 6.08 8.70
CA GLN A 94 5.38 4.97 8.78
C GLN A 94 6.85 5.41 9.04
N TYR A 95 7.08 6.46 9.84
CA TYR A 95 8.45 6.89 10.18
C TYR A 95 9.26 5.83 10.92
N GLY A 96 8.60 4.95 11.69
CA GLY A 96 9.27 3.80 12.31
C GLY A 96 9.89 2.85 11.29
N THR A 97 9.15 2.54 10.22
CA THR A 97 9.66 1.73 9.10
C THR A 97 10.77 2.46 8.35
N LEU A 98 10.64 3.77 8.12
CA LEU A 98 11.72 4.58 7.52
C LEU A 98 13.00 4.56 8.34
N ASN A 99 12.93 4.62 9.67
CA ASN A 99 14.08 4.48 10.55
C ASN A 99 14.74 3.09 10.42
N THR A 100 13.95 2.03 10.24
CA THR A 100 14.47 0.68 9.97
C THR A 100 15.21 0.63 8.62
N ILE A 101 14.70 1.32 7.60
CA ILE A 101 15.38 1.43 6.29
C ILE A 101 16.71 2.17 6.42
N VAL A 102 16.77 3.27 7.19
CA VAL A 102 18.04 3.98 7.46
C VAL A 102 19.05 3.08 8.19
N ALA A 103 18.58 2.29 9.17
CA ALA A 103 19.42 1.32 9.86
C ALA A 103 19.92 0.23 8.89
N MET A 104 19.07 -0.24 7.96
CA MET A 104 19.45 -1.20 6.93
C MET A 104 20.55 -0.66 6.00
N GLU A 105 20.45 0.58 5.53
CA GLU A 105 21.48 1.22 4.71
C GLU A 105 22.82 1.30 5.45
N LYS A 106 22.78 1.72 6.72
CA LYS A 106 23.99 1.82 7.57
C LYS A 106 24.65 0.46 7.78
N GLU A 107 23.88 -0.58 8.08
CA GLU A 107 24.39 -1.93 8.28
C GLU A 107 24.89 -2.56 6.98
N ALA A 108 24.21 -2.28 5.86
CA ALA A 108 24.65 -2.71 4.53
C ALA A 108 26.00 -2.08 4.16
N LEU A 109 26.17 -0.77 4.36
CA LEU A 109 27.45 -0.09 4.16
C LEU A 109 28.56 -0.68 5.06
N ARG A 110 28.25 -0.92 6.34
CA ARG A 110 29.20 -1.50 7.30
C ARG A 110 29.65 -2.90 6.89
N THR A 111 28.76 -3.73 6.32
CA THR A 111 29.04 -5.12 5.96
C THR A 111 29.65 -5.29 4.57
N THR A 112 29.28 -4.45 3.61
CA THR A 112 29.75 -4.52 2.22
C THR A 112 30.95 -3.61 1.95
N GLY A 113 31.15 -2.56 2.75
CA GLY A 113 32.16 -1.51 2.48
C GLY A 113 31.81 -0.62 1.27
N SER A 114 30.62 -0.74 0.69
CA SER A 114 30.19 -0.03 -0.51
C SER A 114 28.85 0.66 -0.30
N GLU A 115 28.73 1.91 -0.72
CA GLU A 115 27.48 2.65 -0.77
C GLU A 115 26.52 2.09 -1.86
N THR A 116 27.09 1.48 -2.91
CA THR A 116 26.32 0.80 -3.95
C THR A 116 26.22 -0.69 -3.65
N ASN A 117 25.10 -1.10 -3.11
CA ASN A 117 24.78 -2.48 -2.78
C ASN A 117 23.28 -2.73 -2.93
N PRO A 118 22.79 -4.00 -2.99
CA PRO A 118 21.38 -4.31 -3.17
C PRO A 118 20.46 -3.67 -2.13
N TYR A 119 20.84 -3.67 -0.85
CA TYR A 119 20.03 -3.11 0.22
C TYR A 119 19.88 -1.59 0.10
N ALA A 120 20.95 -0.89 -0.30
CA ALA A 120 20.90 0.56 -0.53
C ALA A 120 20.01 0.91 -1.74
N ALA A 121 20.07 0.12 -2.81
CA ALA A 121 19.18 0.28 -3.97
C ALA A 121 17.71 0.09 -3.60
N LEU A 122 17.39 -0.98 -2.85
CA LEU A 122 16.03 -1.23 -2.35
C LEU A 122 15.57 -0.18 -1.33
N ALA A 123 16.47 0.33 -0.49
CA ALA A 123 16.17 1.40 0.46
C ALA A 123 15.66 2.67 -0.24
N LYS A 124 16.22 3.04 -1.39
CA LYS A 124 15.75 4.17 -2.19
C LYS A 124 14.30 3.97 -2.65
N PHE A 125 13.99 2.80 -3.21
CA PHE A 125 12.63 2.43 -3.59
C PHE A 125 11.67 2.46 -2.40
N LEU A 126 12.02 1.78 -1.31
CA LEU A 126 11.17 1.65 -0.13
C LEU A 126 10.89 2.99 0.54
N LYS A 127 11.88 3.90 0.60
CA LYS A 127 11.68 5.28 1.05
C LYS A 127 10.68 6.01 0.16
N ALA A 128 10.87 5.97 -1.17
CA ALA A 128 9.95 6.61 -2.11
C ALA A 128 8.53 6.05 -1.97
N TYR A 129 8.38 4.72 -1.89
CA TYR A 129 7.10 4.04 -1.71
C TYR A 129 6.37 4.53 -0.44
N ILE A 130 7.08 4.57 0.70
CA ILE A 130 6.49 4.97 1.98
C ILE A 130 6.16 6.47 2.00
N PHE A 131 7.05 7.35 1.53
CA PHE A 131 6.79 8.79 1.52
C PHE A 131 5.63 9.17 0.60
N VAL A 132 5.52 8.57 -0.58
CA VAL A 132 4.38 8.77 -1.48
C VAL A 132 3.08 8.34 -0.79
N ASN A 133 3.03 7.13 -0.21
CA ASN A 133 1.83 6.64 0.48
C ASN A 133 1.44 7.50 1.70
N MET A 134 2.41 7.99 2.48
CA MET A 134 2.14 8.91 3.58
C MET A 134 1.61 10.25 3.07
N SER A 135 2.24 10.83 2.04
CA SER A 135 1.82 12.11 1.46
C SER A 135 0.44 12.04 0.80
N LEU A 136 0.08 10.91 0.18
CA LEU A 136 -1.27 10.65 -0.33
C LEU A 136 -2.33 10.67 0.79
N LYS A 137 -1.95 10.38 2.04
CA LYS A 137 -2.87 10.42 3.20
C LYS A 137 -3.05 11.84 3.75
N VAL A 138 -1.97 12.61 3.91
CA VAL A 138 -2.01 13.86 4.70
C VAL A 138 -1.54 15.13 3.98
N GLY A 139 -0.85 15.03 2.84
CA GLY A 139 -0.27 16.17 2.12
C GLY A 139 1.22 16.38 2.41
N ASP A 140 1.61 17.55 2.90
CA ASP A 140 2.99 17.90 3.25
C ASP A 140 3.55 16.98 4.35
N LEU A 141 4.85 16.70 4.31
CA LEU A 141 5.50 15.79 5.25
C LEU A 141 6.94 16.24 5.57
N PRO A 142 7.44 16.02 6.79
CA PRO A 142 8.89 16.00 6.99
C PRO A 142 9.55 14.90 6.15
N MET A 143 10.39 15.26 5.19
CA MET A 143 11.14 14.32 4.36
C MET A 143 12.62 14.68 4.31
N SER A 144 12.97 15.87 3.82
CA SER A 144 14.37 16.30 3.67
C SER A 144 15.11 16.46 5.01
N GLU A 145 14.43 16.91 6.03
CA GLU A 145 14.96 17.08 7.38
C GLU A 145 14.62 15.93 8.34
N ALA A 146 13.86 14.92 7.89
CA ALA A 146 13.45 13.79 8.70
C ALA A 146 14.58 12.78 8.94
N LEU A 147 14.35 11.80 9.84
CA LEU A 147 15.20 10.62 10.09
C LEU A 147 16.58 10.95 10.68
N GLN A 148 16.76 12.13 11.25
CA GLN A 148 18.01 12.57 11.88
C GLN A 148 18.06 12.29 13.39
N GLY A 149 17.00 11.69 13.95
CA GLY A 149 16.90 11.37 15.37
C GLY A 149 17.05 12.62 16.26
N LEU A 150 17.88 12.53 17.30
CA LEU A 150 18.10 13.63 18.23
C LEU A 150 18.82 14.86 17.62
N ALA A 151 19.43 14.73 16.45
CA ALA A 151 20.08 15.86 15.78
C ALA A 151 19.06 16.87 15.22
N ASN A 152 17.86 16.39 14.84
CA ASN A 152 16.74 17.23 14.45
C ASN A 152 15.40 16.63 14.90
N PRO A 153 14.96 16.85 16.15
CA PRO A 153 13.74 16.29 16.69
C PRO A 153 12.45 17.01 16.19
N THR A 154 12.57 18.17 15.57
CA THR A 154 11.46 18.99 15.07
C THR A 154 11.68 19.38 13.59
N PRO A 155 11.67 18.39 12.68
CA PRO A 155 11.94 18.65 11.26
C PRO A 155 10.84 19.52 10.62
N LYS A 156 11.23 20.34 9.64
CA LYS A 156 10.29 21.09 8.81
C LYS A 156 9.53 20.14 7.88
N TYR A 157 8.35 20.57 7.48
CA TYR A 157 7.55 19.90 6.47
C TYR A 157 7.98 20.35 5.07
N ASP A 158 8.30 19.40 4.22
CA ASP A 158 8.37 19.60 2.77
C ASP A 158 6.96 19.67 2.21
N THR A 159 6.73 20.52 1.22
CA THR A 159 5.43 20.56 0.53
C THR A 159 5.14 19.24 -0.17
N GLN A 160 3.87 18.87 -0.34
CA GLN A 160 3.47 17.68 -1.07
C GLN A 160 4.15 17.58 -2.45
N LYS A 161 4.25 18.70 -3.18
CA LYS A 161 5.03 18.81 -4.42
C LYS A 161 6.49 18.38 -4.25
N GLN A 162 7.16 18.89 -3.22
CA GLN A 162 8.57 18.54 -2.94
C GLN A 162 8.73 17.08 -2.56
N VAL A 163 7.80 16.51 -1.79
CA VAL A 163 7.79 15.08 -1.45
C VAL A 163 7.70 14.22 -2.71
N PHE A 164 6.84 14.56 -3.66
CA PHE A 164 6.73 13.83 -4.93
C PHE A 164 7.99 13.98 -5.79
N ILE A 165 8.55 15.18 -5.92
CA ILE A 165 9.80 15.40 -6.67
C ILE A 165 10.94 14.58 -6.07
N GLN A 166 11.14 14.63 -4.75
CA GLN A 166 12.19 13.86 -4.06
C GLN A 166 11.95 12.34 -4.19
N SER A 167 10.69 11.89 -4.14
CA SER A 167 10.35 10.48 -4.33
C SER A 167 10.65 9.99 -5.74
N LEU A 168 10.34 10.78 -6.76
CA LEU A 168 10.71 10.47 -8.16
C LEU A 168 12.23 10.41 -8.35
N GLN A 169 12.99 11.28 -7.65
CA GLN A 169 14.46 11.22 -7.65
C GLN A 169 14.97 9.95 -6.98
N LEU A 170 14.43 9.55 -5.82
CA LEU A 170 14.79 8.29 -5.16
C LEU A 170 14.53 7.07 -6.05
N LEU A 171 13.44 7.08 -6.82
CA LEU A 171 13.13 6.01 -7.79
C LEU A 171 14.15 5.97 -8.93
N GLU A 172 14.60 7.12 -9.45
CA GLU A 172 15.66 7.17 -10.47
C GLU A 172 17.00 6.69 -9.92
N GLU A 173 17.35 7.08 -8.69
CA GLU A 173 18.55 6.59 -7.99
C GLU A 173 18.49 5.07 -7.79
N SER A 174 17.36 4.53 -7.34
CA SER A 174 17.14 3.08 -7.19
C SER A 174 17.32 2.35 -8.51
N ASN A 175 16.65 2.80 -9.58
CA ASN A 175 16.80 2.21 -10.92
C ASN A 175 18.26 2.20 -11.39
N THR A 176 18.97 3.31 -11.21
CA THR A 176 20.38 3.44 -11.64
C THR A 176 21.29 2.49 -10.85
N MET A 177 21.10 2.39 -9.54
CA MET A 177 21.87 1.48 -8.69
C MET A 177 21.59 0.02 -9.05
N LEU A 178 20.32 -0.35 -9.24
CA LEU A 178 19.93 -1.70 -9.64
C LEU A 178 20.54 -2.07 -11.00
N ALA A 179 20.47 -1.18 -12.00
CA ALA A 179 21.08 -1.41 -13.31
C ALA A 179 22.60 -1.65 -13.20
N GLY A 180 23.31 -0.87 -12.39
CA GLY A 180 24.75 -1.06 -12.14
C GLY A 180 25.06 -2.39 -11.47
N LEU A 181 24.27 -2.81 -10.47
CA LEU A 181 24.44 -4.08 -9.79
C LEU A 181 24.14 -5.27 -10.70
N ILE A 182 23.07 -5.19 -11.50
CA ILE A 182 22.69 -6.23 -12.47
C ILE A 182 23.81 -6.44 -13.52
N ASN A 183 24.41 -5.37 -14.02
CA ASN A 183 25.48 -5.44 -14.99
C ASN A 183 26.77 -6.06 -14.42
N ASN A 184 27.04 -5.91 -13.13
CA ASN A 184 28.22 -6.50 -12.48
C ASN A 184 28.04 -7.98 -12.15
N ALA A 185 26.83 -8.51 -12.13
CA ALA A 185 26.45 -9.90 -11.93
C ALA A 185 26.95 -10.58 -10.61
N ASP A 186 27.87 -9.97 -9.87
CA ASP A 186 28.35 -10.45 -8.55
C ASP A 186 27.57 -9.76 -7.44
N VAL A 187 26.36 -10.26 -7.16
CA VAL A 187 25.46 -9.70 -6.19
C VAL A 187 25.06 -10.72 -5.14
N SER A 188 25.01 -10.27 -3.88
CA SER A 188 24.47 -11.04 -2.76
C SER A 188 23.29 -10.29 -2.16
N LEU A 189 22.13 -10.93 -2.16
CA LEU A 189 20.89 -10.44 -1.53
C LEU A 189 20.31 -11.58 -0.69
N GLN A 190 19.83 -11.26 0.49
CA GLN A 190 19.09 -12.14 1.38
C GLN A 190 17.94 -11.36 2.04
N GLY A 191 16.91 -12.06 2.50
CA GLY A 191 15.78 -11.44 3.19
C GLY A 191 14.73 -10.81 2.27
N ASP A 192 14.88 -10.96 0.95
CA ASP A 192 13.87 -10.55 -0.03
C ASP A 192 12.80 -11.64 -0.15
N ILE A 193 11.69 -11.43 0.53
CA ILE A 193 10.56 -12.37 0.60
C ILE A 193 9.67 -12.33 -0.64
N TYR A 194 9.87 -11.36 -1.55
CA TYR A 194 9.01 -11.18 -2.71
C TYR A 194 9.50 -11.87 -3.97
N PHE A 195 10.84 -11.91 -4.17
CA PHE A 195 11.41 -12.51 -5.36
C PHE A 195 12.47 -13.56 -5.04
N GLN A 196 13.46 -13.23 -4.21
CA GLN A 196 14.55 -14.17 -3.93
C GLN A 196 14.11 -15.35 -3.07
N GLU A 197 13.31 -15.09 -2.02
CA GLU A 197 12.82 -16.11 -1.06
C GLU A 197 11.30 -16.33 -1.21
N LYS A 198 10.76 -16.10 -2.42
CA LYS A 198 9.34 -16.27 -2.71
C LYS A 198 8.86 -17.69 -2.42
N ILE A 199 7.69 -17.84 -1.80
CA ILE A 199 7.15 -19.14 -1.37
C ILE A 199 6.87 -20.04 -2.57
N SER A 200 6.29 -19.49 -3.63
CA SER A 200 5.95 -20.21 -4.86
C SER A 200 7.18 -20.62 -5.69
N GLY A 201 8.34 -20.01 -5.47
CA GLY A 201 9.56 -20.31 -6.20
C GLY A 201 10.66 -19.28 -5.97
N ALA A 202 11.71 -19.66 -5.27
CA ALA A 202 12.88 -18.81 -5.02
C ALA A 202 13.66 -18.53 -6.31
N SER A 203 14.17 -17.31 -6.45
CA SER A 203 15.04 -16.89 -7.56
C SER A 203 16.48 -16.62 -7.09
N THR A 204 17.40 -16.49 -8.05
CA THR A 204 18.75 -16.01 -7.73
C THR A 204 18.73 -14.52 -7.32
N PRO A 205 19.72 -14.05 -6.54
CA PRO A 205 19.83 -12.63 -6.23
C PRO A 205 19.80 -11.73 -7.47
N LEU A 206 20.44 -12.15 -8.54
CA LEU A 206 20.48 -11.39 -9.81
C LEU A 206 19.08 -11.28 -10.45
N GLU A 207 18.32 -12.39 -10.51
CA GLU A 207 16.95 -12.37 -11.04
C GLU A 207 16.03 -11.54 -10.13
N ALA A 208 16.17 -11.65 -8.82
CA ALA A 208 15.42 -10.81 -7.88
C ALA A 208 15.65 -9.30 -8.13
N LEU A 209 16.92 -8.88 -8.36
CA LEU A 209 17.21 -7.48 -8.68
C LEU A 209 16.60 -7.01 -10.00
N LYS A 210 16.52 -7.89 -11.02
CA LYS A 210 15.82 -7.58 -12.27
C LYS A 210 14.33 -7.36 -12.06
N HIS A 211 13.67 -8.21 -11.26
CA HIS A 211 12.26 -8.01 -10.88
C HIS A 211 12.08 -6.70 -10.11
N TRP A 212 12.95 -6.42 -9.12
CA TRP A 212 12.89 -5.15 -8.39
C TRP A 212 13.06 -3.93 -9.31
N GLN A 213 13.92 -4.00 -10.32
CA GLN A 213 14.08 -2.91 -11.30
C GLN A 213 12.78 -2.65 -12.08
N LYS A 214 12.08 -3.72 -12.50
CA LYS A 214 10.76 -3.63 -13.13
C LYS A 214 9.73 -3.00 -12.20
N VAL A 215 9.70 -3.40 -10.94
CA VAL A 215 8.81 -2.83 -9.91
C VAL A 215 9.07 -1.34 -9.70
N VAL A 216 10.33 -0.92 -9.54
CA VAL A 216 10.73 0.48 -9.35
C VAL A 216 10.19 1.36 -10.48
N ASN A 217 10.39 0.95 -11.73
CA ASN A 217 9.96 1.73 -12.88
C ASN A 217 8.42 1.72 -13.05
N SER A 218 7.76 0.61 -12.77
CA SER A 218 6.30 0.52 -12.82
C SER A 218 5.65 1.36 -11.71
N PHE A 219 6.21 1.37 -10.52
CA PHE A 219 5.78 2.25 -9.44
C PHE A 219 6.03 3.73 -9.76
N LYS A 220 7.14 4.06 -10.45
CA LYS A 220 7.38 5.43 -10.95
C LYS A 220 6.23 5.90 -11.85
N LEU A 221 5.72 5.03 -12.72
CA LEU A 221 4.56 5.36 -13.58
C LEU A 221 3.28 5.56 -12.74
N ARG A 222 3.01 4.77 -11.68
CA ARG A 222 1.92 5.02 -10.73
C ARG A 222 2.04 6.39 -10.08
N VAL A 223 3.23 6.75 -9.59
CA VAL A 223 3.47 8.07 -8.97
C VAL A 223 3.15 9.20 -9.94
N LEU A 224 3.53 9.07 -11.21
CA LEU A 224 3.21 10.06 -12.24
C LEU A 224 1.71 10.15 -12.53
N ILE A 225 0.98 9.04 -12.49
CA ILE A 225 -0.49 9.03 -12.63
C ILE A 225 -1.18 9.77 -11.47
N HIS A 226 -0.70 9.62 -10.25
CA HIS A 226 -1.23 10.41 -9.12
C HIS A 226 -1.12 11.92 -9.33
N LEU A 227 -0.13 12.38 -10.07
CA LEU A 227 0.10 13.79 -10.39
C LEU A 227 -0.77 14.33 -11.54
N SER A 228 -1.73 13.56 -12.06
CA SER A 228 -2.46 13.93 -13.28
C SER A 228 -3.21 15.27 -13.19
N ASN A 229 -3.74 15.64 -12.03
CA ASN A 229 -4.47 16.92 -11.86
C ASN A 229 -3.53 18.14 -11.79
N VAL A 230 -2.25 17.90 -11.56
CA VAL A 230 -1.19 18.94 -11.50
C VAL A 230 -0.11 18.72 -12.57
N ALA A 231 -0.38 17.86 -13.57
CA ALA A 231 0.59 17.47 -14.59
C ALA A 231 1.12 18.63 -15.47
N THR A 232 0.41 19.77 -15.49
CA THR A 232 0.83 21.00 -16.20
C THR A 232 1.90 21.80 -15.44
N ASP A 233 2.19 21.46 -14.18
CA ASP A 233 3.28 22.06 -13.43
C ASP A 233 4.63 21.62 -14.02
N GLY A 234 5.36 22.56 -14.60
CA GLY A 234 6.61 22.28 -15.33
C GLY A 234 7.74 21.68 -14.50
N ASP A 235 7.73 21.87 -13.17
CA ASP A 235 8.76 21.29 -12.29
C ASP A 235 8.59 19.76 -12.15
N LEU A 236 7.36 19.26 -12.31
CA LEU A 236 7.05 17.82 -12.18
C LEU A 236 7.45 17.00 -13.41
N LYS A 237 7.47 17.62 -14.60
CA LYS A 237 7.82 17.00 -15.89
C LYS A 237 7.07 15.67 -16.14
N VAL A 238 5.79 15.59 -15.76
CA VAL A 238 5.02 14.33 -15.73
C VAL A 238 5.05 13.62 -17.08
N SER A 239 4.65 14.29 -18.18
CA SER A 239 4.63 13.70 -19.53
C SER A 239 6.03 13.30 -20.01
N GLN A 240 7.05 14.14 -19.71
CA GLN A 240 8.44 13.85 -20.09
C GLN A 240 8.95 12.58 -19.38
N LEU A 241 8.78 12.50 -18.07
CA LEU A 241 9.24 11.34 -17.28
C LEU A 241 8.49 10.06 -17.66
N PHE A 242 7.21 10.16 -18.00
CA PHE A 242 6.42 9.03 -18.48
C PHE A 242 6.93 8.54 -19.83
N THR A 243 7.20 9.48 -20.75
CA THR A 243 7.79 9.19 -22.06
C THR A 243 9.19 8.57 -21.93
N ASP A 244 10.04 9.11 -21.05
CA ASP A 244 11.39 8.59 -20.81
C ASP A 244 11.38 7.11 -20.39
N VAL A 245 10.45 6.73 -19.52
CA VAL A 245 10.30 5.33 -19.09
C VAL A 245 9.88 4.44 -20.26
N LEU A 246 8.84 4.81 -21.00
CA LEU A 246 8.28 3.94 -22.04
C LEU A 246 9.14 3.89 -23.32
N SER A 247 9.88 4.94 -23.62
CA SER A 247 10.73 5.00 -24.84
C SER A 247 12.09 4.33 -24.68
N ASN A 248 12.49 3.97 -23.46
CA ASN A 248 13.80 3.38 -23.19
C ASN A 248 13.69 2.15 -22.27
N SER A 249 13.14 1.06 -22.80
CA SER A 249 12.91 -0.19 -22.07
C SER A 249 14.19 -0.85 -21.55
N SER A 250 15.35 -0.61 -22.19
CA SER A 250 16.63 -1.13 -21.70
C SER A 250 17.12 -0.41 -20.43
N LYS A 251 16.83 0.88 -20.29
CA LYS A 251 17.14 1.64 -19.07
C LYS A 251 16.04 1.48 -18.02
N TYR A 252 14.80 1.41 -18.45
CA TYR A 252 13.62 1.36 -17.59
C TYR A 252 12.75 0.13 -17.90
N PRO A 253 13.21 -1.08 -17.58
CA PRO A 253 12.35 -2.25 -17.69
C PRO A 253 11.13 -2.09 -16.76
N ILE A 254 9.95 -2.51 -17.22
CA ILE A 254 8.69 -2.49 -16.49
C ILE A 254 8.13 -3.90 -16.35
N LEU A 255 7.08 -4.09 -15.55
CA LEU A 255 6.42 -5.39 -15.44
C LEU A 255 5.90 -5.86 -16.81
N GLU A 256 6.00 -7.16 -17.08
CA GLU A 256 5.63 -7.77 -18.38
C GLU A 256 4.49 -8.77 -18.25
N GLY A 257 4.12 -9.15 -17.02
CA GLY A 257 3.03 -10.08 -16.73
C GLY A 257 2.79 -10.24 -15.22
N LEU A 258 1.84 -11.08 -14.85
CA LEU A 258 1.47 -11.32 -13.44
C LEU A 258 2.64 -11.87 -12.60
N SER A 259 3.55 -12.62 -13.20
CA SER A 259 4.72 -13.17 -12.50
C SER A 259 5.72 -12.11 -12.02
N ASP A 260 5.65 -10.89 -12.58
CA ASP A 260 6.50 -9.76 -12.18
C ASP A 260 5.90 -8.92 -11.06
N ASN A 261 4.67 -9.21 -10.62
CA ASN A 261 3.98 -8.43 -9.60
C ASN A 261 4.80 -8.35 -8.30
N LEU A 262 4.82 -7.16 -7.70
CA LEU A 262 5.18 -7.04 -6.29
C LEU A 262 3.97 -7.51 -5.48
N GLU A 263 3.98 -8.78 -5.09
CA GLU A 263 2.85 -9.43 -4.44
C GLU A 263 3.26 -10.16 -3.16
N PHE A 264 2.39 -10.11 -2.17
CA PHE A 264 2.55 -10.81 -0.91
C PHE A 264 1.86 -12.18 -1.00
N GLU A 265 2.62 -13.25 -0.74
CA GLU A 265 2.13 -14.62 -0.76
C GLU A 265 1.77 -15.10 0.64
N TYR A 266 0.75 -15.93 0.70
CA TYR A 266 0.28 -16.54 1.95
C TYR A 266 0.64 -18.03 2.04
N ASN A 267 0.76 -18.51 3.28
CA ASN A 267 0.90 -19.94 3.55
C ASN A 267 0.17 -20.33 4.84
N GLN A 268 -0.14 -21.61 4.95
CA GLN A 268 -0.92 -22.11 6.08
C GLN A 268 -0.17 -22.06 7.42
N ALA A 269 1.16 -22.14 7.42
CA ALA A 269 1.93 -22.39 8.65
C ALA A 269 2.13 -21.12 9.52
N TYR A 270 2.40 -19.98 8.89
CA TYR A 270 2.80 -18.75 9.61
C TYR A 270 2.31 -17.44 8.98
N ASN A 271 1.68 -17.51 7.82
CA ASN A 271 1.24 -16.34 7.08
C ASN A 271 -0.04 -16.65 6.32
N GLN A 272 -1.14 -16.80 7.04
CA GLN A 272 -2.43 -17.19 6.48
C GLN A 272 -3.12 -15.98 5.82
N TYR A 273 -3.84 -16.23 4.75
CA TYR A 273 -4.75 -15.24 4.17
C TYR A 273 -5.76 -14.78 5.22
N PRO A 274 -6.08 -13.49 5.31
CA PRO A 274 -6.93 -12.95 6.38
C PRO A 274 -8.29 -13.64 6.49
N ASN A 275 -8.95 -13.85 5.35
CA ASN A 275 -10.19 -14.63 5.28
C ASN A 275 -9.83 -16.08 4.94
N ASN A 276 -10.06 -17.02 5.85
CA ASN A 276 -9.61 -18.39 5.70
C ASN A 276 -10.54 -19.38 6.42
N ALA A 277 -10.24 -20.67 6.34
CA ALA A 277 -11.05 -21.72 6.92
C ALA A 277 -11.27 -21.60 8.44
N SER A 278 -10.36 -20.94 9.18
CA SER A 278 -10.48 -20.76 10.63
C SER A 278 -11.54 -19.71 11.02
N ASN A 279 -11.80 -18.71 10.17
CA ASN A 279 -12.78 -17.64 10.46
C ASN A 279 -14.05 -17.71 9.59
N LEU A 280 -14.26 -18.81 8.88
CA LEU A 280 -15.43 -19.04 8.03
C LEU A 280 -16.76 -18.73 8.77
N GLY A 281 -16.89 -19.18 10.02
CA GLY A 281 -18.13 -19.00 10.78
C GLY A 281 -18.43 -17.56 11.19
N ASN A 282 -17.41 -16.70 11.29
CA ASN A 282 -17.52 -15.33 11.75
C ASN A 282 -17.58 -14.33 10.59
N ASP A 283 -16.65 -14.42 9.65
CA ASP A 283 -16.49 -13.42 8.59
C ASP A 283 -17.35 -13.69 7.36
N ALA A 284 -17.47 -14.96 6.95
CA ALA A 284 -18.14 -15.30 5.68
C ALA A 284 -19.62 -14.93 5.59
N THR A 285 -20.25 -14.57 6.71
CA THR A 285 -21.63 -14.05 6.76
C THR A 285 -21.71 -12.58 7.14
N ARG A 286 -20.58 -11.92 7.38
CA ARG A 286 -20.50 -10.55 7.89
C ARG A 286 -19.81 -9.57 6.95
N LEU A 287 -19.21 -10.08 5.87
CA LEU A 287 -18.60 -9.30 4.81
C LEU A 287 -19.39 -9.46 3.52
N ASN A 288 -20.05 -8.38 3.12
CA ASN A 288 -20.72 -8.28 1.83
C ASN A 288 -19.81 -7.65 0.80
N LEU A 289 -19.98 -8.03 -0.46
CA LEU A 289 -19.42 -7.27 -1.57
C LEU A 289 -20.08 -5.89 -1.65
N ALA A 290 -19.30 -4.86 -1.96
CA ALA A 290 -19.85 -3.52 -2.14
C ALA A 290 -20.50 -3.37 -3.53
N ALA A 291 -21.58 -2.60 -3.60
CA ALA A 291 -22.33 -2.39 -4.83
C ALA A 291 -21.49 -1.70 -5.92
N THR A 292 -20.66 -0.73 -5.55
CA THR A 292 -19.76 -0.03 -6.49
C THR A 292 -18.89 -1.01 -7.29
N TRP A 293 -18.49 -2.11 -6.69
CA TRP A 293 -17.67 -3.13 -7.32
C TRP A 293 -18.50 -4.23 -8.00
N VAL A 294 -19.26 -5.03 -7.20
CA VAL A 294 -19.89 -6.24 -7.73
C VAL A 294 -21.07 -5.96 -8.67
N ASN A 295 -21.81 -4.86 -8.47
CA ASN A 295 -22.86 -4.51 -9.40
C ASN A 295 -22.28 -4.09 -10.76
N THR A 296 -21.15 -3.36 -10.76
CA THR A 296 -20.44 -3.05 -12.01
C THR A 296 -20.00 -4.32 -12.75
N LEU A 297 -19.45 -5.32 -12.04
CA LEU A 297 -19.14 -6.61 -12.65
C LEU A 297 -20.40 -7.30 -13.20
N SER A 298 -21.51 -7.30 -12.44
CA SER A 298 -22.77 -7.91 -12.85
C SER A 298 -23.39 -7.24 -14.08
N ASP A 299 -23.41 -5.91 -14.09
CA ASP A 299 -23.96 -5.11 -15.20
C ASP A 299 -23.17 -5.30 -16.49
N LEU A 300 -21.85 -5.52 -16.39
CA LEU A 300 -20.96 -5.84 -17.51
C LEU A 300 -21.01 -7.32 -17.91
N HIS A 301 -21.80 -8.15 -17.26
CA HIS A 301 -21.75 -9.61 -17.42
C HIS A 301 -20.32 -10.17 -17.26
N ASP A 302 -19.57 -9.61 -16.33
CA ASP A 302 -18.20 -9.98 -16.04
C ASP A 302 -18.17 -11.22 -15.15
N LEU A 303 -17.57 -12.30 -15.65
CA LEU A 303 -17.57 -13.58 -14.95
C LEU A 303 -16.80 -13.52 -13.61
N ARG A 304 -15.97 -12.49 -13.39
CA ARG A 304 -15.32 -12.26 -12.09
C ARG A 304 -16.35 -12.13 -10.96
N ALA A 305 -17.56 -11.59 -11.22
CA ALA A 305 -18.65 -11.54 -10.22
C ALA A 305 -18.93 -12.91 -9.61
N MET A 306 -18.96 -13.96 -10.44
CA MET A 306 -19.21 -15.35 -10.01
C MET A 306 -17.96 -16.01 -9.38
N LYS A 307 -16.78 -15.48 -9.64
CA LYS A 307 -15.53 -15.99 -9.01
C LYS A 307 -15.35 -15.41 -7.60
N VAL A 308 -15.79 -14.17 -7.35
CA VAL A 308 -15.58 -13.47 -6.07
C VAL A 308 -16.79 -13.50 -5.13
N GLY A 309 -18.00 -13.71 -5.66
CA GLY A 309 -19.26 -13.62 -4.93
C GLY A 309 -20.01 -14.93 -4.79
N GLU A 310 -20.80 -15.04 -3.72
CA GLU A 310 -21.91 -16.01 -3.62
C GLU A 310 -23.19 -15.38 -4.21
N PRO A 311 -24.04 -16.17 -4.87
CA PRO A 311 -25.29 -15.66 -5.40
C PRO A 311 -26.25 -15.22 -4.29
N SER A 312 -26.92 -14.08 -4.48
CA SER A 312 -27.95 -13.51 -3.57
C SER A 312 -29.28 -14.24 -3.76
N ARG A 313 -29.40 -15.47 -3.30
CA ARG A 313 -30.55 -16.37 -3.54
C ARG A 313 -31.90 -15.82 -3.05
N GLY A 314 -31.89 -14.89 -2.07
CA GLY A 314 -33.09 -14.19 -1.61
C GLY A 314 -33.75 -13.29 -2.67
N LEU A 315 -33.11 -13.08 -3.82
CA LEU A 315 -33.65 -12.38 -4.97
C LEU A 315 -34.46 -13.29 -5.92
N GLY A 316 -34.31 -14.63 -5.80
CA GLY A 316 -35.06 -15.61 -6.57
C GLY A 316 -34.57 -15.83 -8.02
N TYR A 317 -33.36 -15.40 -8.36
CA TYR A 317 -32.74 -15.72 -9.64
C TYR A 317 -31.90 -17.02 -9.54
N GLU A 318 -31.55 -17.60 -10.68
CA GLU A 318 -30.65 -18.74 -10.75
C GLU A 318 -29.24 -18.40 -10.25
N ASP A 319 -28.54 -19.35 -9.68
CA ASP A 319 -27.19 -19.16 -9.14
C ASP A 319 -26.17 -18.64 -10.16
N THR A 320 -26.39 -18.90 -11.46
CA THR A 320 -25.52 -18.45 -12.57
C THR A 320 -26.06 -17.24 -13.33
N ASP A 321 -27.13 -16.62 -12.87
CA ASP A 321 -27.63 -15.36 -13.41
C ASP A 321 -26.83 -14.20 -12.80
N PHE A 322 -26.30 -13.29 -13.62
CA PHE A 322 -25.58 -12.12 -13.13
C PHE A 322 -26.41 -11.25 -12.18
N ARG A 323 -27.73 -11.21 -12.34
CA ARG A 323 -28.66 -10.53 -11.43
C ARG A 323 -28.70 -11.10 -10.01
N SER A 324 -28.13 -12.29 -9.80
CA SER A 324 -27.92 -12.86 -8.47
C SER A 324 -26.70 -12.27 -7.73
N PHE A 325 -25.87 -11.46 -8.37
CA PHE A 325 -24.68 -10.87 -7.75
C PHE A 325 -24.91 -9.40 -7.47
N VAL A 326 -25.43 -9.11 -6.27
CA VAL A 326 -25.84 -7.78 -5.82
C VAL A 326 -25.05 -7.39 -4.58
N GLY A 327 -24.34 -6.28 -4.67
CA GLY A 327 -23.56 -5.72 -3.57
C GLY A 327 -24.38 -4.80 -2.66
N SER A 328 -23.80 -4.51 -1.50
CA SER A 328 -24.35 -3.52 -0.58
C SER A 328 -23.86 -2.12 -0.92
N SER A 329 -24.75 -1.13 -0.88
CA SER A 329 -24.31 0.28 -0.92
C SER A 329 -23.50 0.62 0.31
N SER A 330 -22.30 1.18 0.11
CA SER A 330 -21.42 1.64 1.21
C SER A 330 -22.02 2.79 2.02
N GLY A 331 -22.98 3.51 1.46
CA GLY A 331 -23.71 4.58 2.14
C GLY A 331 -24.95 4.12 2.91
N LEU A 332 -25.29 2.83 2.85
CA LEU A 332 -26.47 2.31 3.52
C LEU A 332 -26.28 2.26 5.05
N ASP A 333 -27.34 2.49 5.81
CA ASP A 333 -27.30 2.28 7.26
C ASP A 333 -27.13 0.79 7.58
N LEU A 334 -26.46 0.52 8.71
CA LEU A 334 -26.03 -0.83 9.05
C LEU A 334 -27.20 -1.77 9.36
N SER A 335 -28.33 -1.27 9.89
CA SER A 335 -29.49 -2.10 10.22
C SER A 335 -30.20 -2.58 8.96
N THR A 336 -30.39 -1.71 7.99
CA THR A 336 -30.94 -2.08 6.68
C THR A 336 -30.03 -3.06 5.95
N MET A 337 -28.71 -2.84 5.99
CA MET A 337 -27.74 -3.76 5.40
C MET A 337 -27.77 -5.13 6.05
N TYR A 338 -27.87 -5.19 7.39
CA TYR A 338 -28.00 -6.44 8.14
C TYR A 338 -29.27 -7.23 7.73
N ASP A 339 -30.40 -6.53 7.60
CA ASP A 339 -31.66 -7.16 7.20
C ASP A 339 -31.62 -7.67 5.76
N LEU A 340 -31.04 -6.92 4.82
CA LEU A 340 -30.86 -7.35 3.44
C LEU A 340 -29.95 -8.59 3.35
N ALA A 341 -28.83 -8.57 4.07
CA ALA A 341 -27.90 -9.70 4.13
C ALA A 341 -28.55 -10.93 4.75
N GLY A 342 -29.28 -10.76 5.88
CA GLY A 342 -29.99 -11.81 6.56
C GLY A 342 -31.10 -12.47 5.70
N ASN A 343 -31.70 -11.70 4.80
CA ASN A 343 -32.69 -12.19 3.84
C ASN A 343 -32.06 -12.74 2.53
N GLY A 344 -30.73 -12.89 2.47
CA GLY A 344 -30.00 -13.42 1.30
C GLY A 344 -30.07 -12.54 0.06
N LYS A 345 -30.31 -11.22 0.21
CA LYS A 345 -30.45 -10.26 -0.90
C LYS A 345 -29.15 -9.56 -1.29
N LEU A 346 -28.06 -9.86 -0.58
CA LEU A 346 -26.73 -9.29 -0.84
C LEU A 346 -25.71 -10.41 -1.02
N SER A 347 -24.82 -10.26 -1.97
CA SER A 347 -23.71 -11.18 -2.20
C SER A 347 -22.65 -11.07 -1.11
N LEU A 348 -22.30 -12.22 -0.56
CA LEU A 348 -21.15 -12.41 0.33
C LEU A 348 -19.94 -12.81 -0.50
N TYR A 349 -18.73 -12.77 0.11
CA TYR A 349 -17.55 -13.29 -0.52
C TYR A 349 -17.67 -14.79 -0.80
N ASN A 350 -17.16 -15.23 -1.96
CA ASN A 350 -17.19 -16.63 -2.38
C ASN A 350 -16.42 -17.51 -1.38
N ARG A 351 -17.13 -18.47 -0.76
CA ARG A 351 -16.56 -19.29 0.30
C ARG A 351 -15.53 -20.28 -0.22
N LYS A 352 -15.74 -20.81 -1.43
CA LYS A 352 -14.78 -21.73 -2.05
C LYS A 352 -13.46 -21.03 -2.33
N ARG A 353 -13.48 -19.77 -2.82
CA ARG A 353 -12.27 -19.02 -3.14
C ARG A 353 -11.54 -18.56 -1.89
N TYR A 354 -12.25 -17.98 -0.92
CA TYR A 354 -11.63 -17.24 0.17
C TYR A 354 -11.57 -18.00 1.50
N TYR A 355 -12.43 -18.98 1.72
CA TYR A 355 -12.57 -19.64 3.03
C TYR A 355 -12.37 -21.16 3.01
N ASP A 356 -12.09 -21.77 1.86
CA ASP A 356 -11.91 -23.23 1.77
C ASP A 356 -10.48 -23.68 2.18
N GLY A 357 -9.56 -22.71 2.30
CA GLY A 357 -8.17 -22.94 2.66
C GLY A 357 -7.58 -21.79 3.46
N TYR A 358 -6.26 -21.64 3.40
CA TYR A 358 -5.50 -20.65 4.16
C TYR A 358 -4.69 -19.69 3.30
N THR A 359 -4.71 -19.84 1.99
CA THR A 359 -3.84 -19.08 1.08
C THR A 359 -4.63 -18.25 0.07
N ALA A 360 -5.88 -18.60 -0.20
CA ALA A 360 -6.81 -17.95 -1.14
C ALA A 360 -6.13 -17.40 -2.41
N GLU A 361 -5.70 -16.15 -2.38
CA GLU A 361 -5.03 -15.46 -3.49
C GLU A 361 -3.91 -14.55 -2.95
N ASN A 362 -2.92 -14.21 -3.78
CA ASN A 362 -1.86 -13.26 -3.42
C ASN A 362 -2.41 -11.83 -3.39
N THR A 363 -1.78 -10.94 -2.61
CA THR A 363 -2.15 -9.53 -2.55
C THR A 363 -1.12 -8.68 -3.29
N PHE A 364 -1.54 -7.97 -4.33
CA PHE A 364 -0.66 -7.09 -5.10
C PHE A 364 -0.44 -5.76 -4.39
N MET A 365 0.81 -5.31 -4.35
CA MET A 365 1.17 -3.95 -3.97
C MET A 365 1.48 -3.08 -5.19
N VAL A 366 2.13 -3.66 -6.21
CA VAL A 366 2.33 -3.08 -7.54
C VAL A 366 2.06 -4.18 -8.55
N GLY A 367 0.97 -4.07 -9.29
CA GLY A 367 0.47 -5.11 -10.19
C GLY A 367 0.60 -4.77 -11.67
N TYR A 368 0.74 -5.81 -12.50
CA TYR A 368 0.79 -5.68 -13.96
C TYR A 368 -0.53 -5.15 -14.56
N PRO A 369 -1.74 -5.59 -14.11
CA PRO A 369 -2.98 -5.03 -14.62
C PRO A 369 -3.06 -3.51 -14.42
N GLU A 370 -2.73 -3.02 -13.24
CA GLU A 370 -2.69 -1.59 -12.94
C GLU A 370 -1.70 -0.86 -13.84
N LEU A 371 -0.49 -1.41 -14.05
CA LEU A 371 0.51 -0.82 -14.96
C LEU A 371 -0.07 -0.65 -16.36
N CYS A 372 -0.76 -1.67 -16.89
CA CYS A 372 -1.39 -1.60 -18.19
C CYS A 372 -2.41 -0.46 -18.27
N PHE A 373 -3.26 -0.32 -17.27
CA PHE A 373 -4.23 0.79 -17.20
C PHE A 373 -3.56 2.14 -17.00
N ASN A 374 -2.46 2.23 -16.24
CA ASN A 374 -1.69 3.47 -16.08
C ASN A 374 -1.10 3.94 -17.41
N ILE A 375 -0.60 3.02 -18.22
CA ILE A 375 -0.06 3.34 -19.56
C ILE A 375 -1.20 3.75 -20.49
N ALA A 376 -2.31 3.01 -20.51
CA ALA A 376 -3.49 3.36 -21.29
C ALA A 376 -4.02 4.76 -20.93
N GLU A 377 -4.11 5.09 -19.63
CA GLU A 377 -4.51 6.42 -19.13
C GLU A 377 -3.55 7.52 -19.62
N ALA A 378 -2.24 7.30 -19.55
CA ALA A 378 -1.24 8.27 -19.99
C ALA A 378 -1.30 8.54 -21.50
N ILE A 379 -1.54 7.50 -22.31
CA ILE A 379 -1.73 7.64 -23.77
C ILE A 379 -3.04 8.38 -24.05
N ASN A 380 -4.14 8.01 -23.38
CA ASN A 380 -5.43 8.69 -23.54
C ASN A 380 -5.32 10.19 -23.21
N ARG A 381 -4.55 10.54 -22.17
CA ARG A 381 -4.30 11.96 -21.78
C ARG A 381 -3.33 12.68 -22.72
N GLY A 382 -2.77 12.01 -23.72
CA GLY A 382 -1.79 12.59 -24.65
C GLY A 382 -0.40 12.85 -24.06
N TRP A 383 -0.05 12.21 -22.93
CA TRP A 383 1.29 12.37 -22.33
C TRP A 383 2.37 11.62 -23.10
N VAL A 384 2.00 10.52 -23.73
CA VAL A 384 2.89 9.67 -24.51
C VAL A 384 2.15 9.13 -25.73
N SER A 385 2.87 8.94 -26.84
CA SER A 385 2.32 8.30 -28.04
C SER A 385 2.23 6.79 -27.84
N GLY A 386 1.18 6.18 -28.37
CA GLY A 386 1.01 4.72 -28.30
C GLY A 386 -0.41 4.29 -28.63
N ASP A 387 -0.67 3.01 -28.44
CA ASP A 387 -1.97 2.38 -28.60
C ASP A 387 -2.60 2.14 -27.21
N ALA A 388 -3.49 3.04 -26.79
CA ALA A 388 -4.16 2.97 -25.51
C ALA A 388 -5.09 1.75 -25.42
N GLU A 389 -5.77 1.37 -26.51
CA GLU A 389 -6.67 0.21 -26.55
C GLU A 389 -5.91 -1.09 -26.28
N SER A 390 -4.73 -1.25 -26.87
CA SER A 390 -3.89 -2.43 -26.64
C SER A 390 -3.48 -2.58 -25.18
N TRP A 391 -3.10 -1.50 -24.50
CA TRP A 391 -2.75 -1.53 -23.09
C TRP A 391 -3.96 -1.73 -22.19
N TYR A 392 -5.08 -1.08 -22.50
CA TYR A 392 -6.37 -1.26 -21.82
C TYR A 392 -6.82 -2.73 -21.89
N ARG A 393 -6.77 -3.32 -23.08
CA ARG A 393 -7.12 -4.73 -23.31
C ARG A 393 -6.21 -5.67 -22.51
N LYS A 394 -4.89 -5.46 -22.51
CA LYS A 394 -3.94 -6.25 -21.72
C LYS A 394 -4.26 -6.18 -20.22
N GLY A 395 -4.65 -5.03 -19.71
CA GLY A 395 -5.07 -4.87 -18.32
C GLY A 395 -6.27 -5.76 -17.98
N ILE A 396 -7.30 -5.78 -18.84
CA ILE A 396 -8.49 -6.63 -18.65
C ILE A 396 -8.13 -8.12 -18.77
N GLU A 397 -7.38 -8.50 -19.80
CA GLU A 397 -6.96 -9.89 -20.03
C GLU A 397 -6.15 -10.44 -18.84
N SER A 398 -5.24 -9.65 -18.29
CA SER A 398 -4.45 -10.06 -17.12
C SER A 398 -5.29 -10.20 -15.84
N GLU A 399 -6.35 -9.40 -15.68
CA GLU A 399 -7.30 -9.58 -14.59
C GLU A 399 -8.11 -10.87 -14.74
N PHE A 400 -8.57 -11.19 -15.95
CA PHE A 400 -9.24 -12.47 -16.19
C PHE A 400 -8.31 -13.66 -15.93
N GLU A 401 -7.04 -13.57 -16.35
CA GLU A 401 -6.01 -14.58 -16.04
C GLU A 401 -5.87 -14.76 -14.53
N PHE A 402 -5.78 -13.67 -13.74
CA PHE A 402 -5.66 -13.74 -12.28
C PHE A 402 -6.86 -14.42 -11.61
N TYR A 403 -8.08 -14.17 -12.09
CA TYR A 403 -9.28 -14.83 -11.58
C TYR A 403 -9.54 -16.22 -12.17
N GLY A 404 -8.71 -16.69 -13.10
CA GLY A 404 -8.88 -17.96 -13.80
C GLY A 404 -10.14 -17.97 -14.69
N VAL A 405 -10.43 -16.87 -15.38
CA VAL A 405 -11.47 -16.75 -16.39
C VAL A 405 -10.83 -16.96 -17.76
N VAL A 406 -11.40 -17.86 -18.54
CA VAL A 406 -10.92 -18.22 -19.89
C VAL A 406 -12.05 -18.14 -20.91
N ASP A 407 -11.71 -17.97 -22.19
CA ASP A 407 -12.69 -18.14 -23.27
C ASP A 407 -13.23 -19.58 -23.29
N GLY A 408 -14.54 -19.72 -23.47
CA GLY A 408 -15.26 -20.99 -23.41
C GLY A 408 -15.79 -21.30 -22.02
N ASP A 409 -15.79 -22.58 -21.65
CA ASP A 409 -16.41 -23.09 -20.44
C ASP A 409 -15.59 -22.80 -19.20
N ASN A 410 -16.20 -22.14 -18.22
CA ASN A 410 -15.63 -21.82 -16.92
C ASN A 410 -16.38 -22.54 -15.80
N THR A 411 -15.67 -23.12 -14.85
CA THR A 411 -16.26 -23.63 -13.63
C THR A 411 -16.41 -22.53 -12.60
N VAL A 412 -17.63 -22.34 -12.09
CA VAL A 412 -17.94 -21.50 -10.92
C VAL A 412 -18.49 -22.38 -9.81
N THR A 413 -18.11 -22.10 -8.55
CA THR A 413 -18.44 -22.97 -7.42
C THR A 413 -18.97 -22.12 -6.27
N PHE A 414 -20.16 -22.47 -5.78
CA PHE A 414 -20.84 -21.77 -4.70
C PHE A 414 -21.17 -22.72 -3.55
N VAL A 415 -21.43 -22.16 -2.38
CA VAL A 415 -22.03 -22.93 -1.28
C VAL A 415 -23.39 -23.46 -1.73
N ARG A 416 -23.68 -24.74 -1.48
CA ARG A 416 -24.99 -25.34 -1.77
C ARG A 416 -26.08 -24.64 -0.94
N SER A 417 -27.23 -24.40 -1.54
CA SER A 417 -28.39 -23.83 -0.83
C SER A 417 -28.75 -24.70 0.37
N GLY A 418 -28.89 -24.08 1.55
CA GLY A 418 -29.18 -24.78 2.80
C GLY A 418 -27.99 -25.49 3.46
N ALA A 419 -26.77 -25.37 2.92
CA ALA A 419 -25.57 -25.91 3.54
C ALA A 419 -25.29 -25.27 4.91
N THR A 420 -24.94 -26.11 5.91
CA THR A 420 -24.70 -25.69 7.28
C THR A 420 -23.21 -25.76 7.69
N GLY A 421 -22.35 -26.29 6.79
CA GLY A 421 -20.92 -26.48 7.09
C GLY A 421 -20.01 -26.17 5.91
N PRO A 422 -18.69 -26.16 6.17
CA PRO A 422 -17.70 -26.01 5.11
C PRO A 422 -17.68 -27.24 4.19
N GLY A 423 -17.29 -27.05 2.92
CA GLY A 423 -17.11 -28.14 1.96
C GLY A 423 -18.38 -28.62 1.23
N ASP A 424 -19.57 -28.11 1.59
CA ASP A 424 -20.79 -28.44 0.85
C ASP A 424 -21.01 -27.44 -0.30
N TYR A 425 -20.41 -27.74 -1.44
CA TYR A 425 -20.40 -26.91 -2.63
C TYR A 425 -21.21 -27.49 -3.77
N ILE A 426 -21.62 -26.63 -4.69
CA ILE A 426 -22.17 -26.98 -5.98
C ILE A 426 -21.41 -26.20 -7.06
N SER A 427 -21.08 -26.88 -8.15
CA SER A 427 -20.36 -26.29 -9.28
C SER A 427 -21.24 -26.23 -10.51
N TYR A 428 -21.07 -25.17 -11.28
CA TYR A 428 -21.73 -24.94 -12.55
C TYR A 428 -20.70 -24.66 -13.63
N THR A 429 -21.07 -24.96 -14.87
CA THR A 429 -20.33 -24.56 -16.06
C THR A 429 -21.00 -23.32 -16.65
N VAL A 430 -20.23 -22.23 -16.81
CA VAL A 430 -20.72 -20.96 -17.38
C VAL A 430 -19.82 -20.61 -18.56
N PRO A 431 -20.38 -20.46 -19.77
CA PRO A 431 -19.62 -20.01 -20.92
C PRO A 431 -19.24 -18.53 -20.78
N PHE A 432 -18.05 -18.18 -21.28
CA PHE A 432 -17.58 -16.81 -21.36
C PHE A 432 -16.90 -16.56 -22.71
N SER A 433 -17.09 -15.38 -23.28
CA SER A 433 -16.39 -14.92 -24.48
C SER A 433 -15.78 -13.55 -24.23
N PHE A 434 -14.46 -13.50 -24.25
CA PHE A 434 -13.74 -12.23 -24.12
C PHE A 434 -14.10 -11.27 -25.26
N THR A 435 -14.29 -11.78 -26.47
CA THR A 435 -14.69 -10.98 -27.63
C THR A 435 -16.05 -10.31 -27.41
N GLU A 436 -17.04 -11.04 -26.90
CA GLU A 436 -18.37 -10.49 -26.59
C GLU A 436 -18.31 -9.50 -25.41
N TYR A 437 -17.55 -9.82 -24.38
CA TYR A 437 -17.31 -8.94 -23.24
C TYR A 437 -16.70 -7.61 -23.69
N PHE A 438 -15.63 -7.66 -24.49
CA PHE A 438 -14.92 -6.47 -24.95
C PHE A 438 -15.71 -5.65 -25.97
N ALA A 439 -16.66 -6.26 -26.69
CA ALA A 439 -17.53 -5.56 -27.65
C ALA A 439 -18.67 -4.77 -27.01
N GLN A 440 -18.91 -4.91 -25.71
CA GLN A 440 -19.97 -4.16 -25.02
C GLN A 440 -19.66 -2.64 -25.05
N PRO A 441 -20.66 -1.77 -25.30
CA PRO A 441 -20.43 -0.31 -25.36
C PRO A 441 -19.78 0.28 -24.09
N ALA A 442 -20.03 -0.32 -22.93
CA ALA A 442 -19.42 0.11 -21.67
C ALA A 442 -17.95 -0.34 -21.51
N VAL A 443 -17.47 -1.27 -22.33
CA VAL A 443 -16.10 -1.84 -22.27
C VAL A 443 -15.29 -1.48 -23.52
N ALA A 444 -15.89 -1.52 -24.72
CA ALA A 444 -15.22 -1.22 -25.99
C ALA A 444 -14.59 0.19 -25.95
N TYR A 445 -13.28 0.26 -26.13
CA TYR A 445 -12.54 1.51 -25.96
C TYR A 445 -12.97 2.59 -26.97
N ASP A 446 -13.44 3.72 -26.49
CA ASP A 446 -13.95 4.85 -27.28
C ASP A 446 -12.85 5.84 -27.71
N GLY A 447 -11.63 5.35 -27.92
CA GLY A 447 -10.49 6.19 -28.31
C GLY A 447 -10.01 7.13 -27.21
N ASN A 448 -9.14 8.08 -27.58
CA ASN A 448 -8.58 9.06 -26.65
C ASN A 448 -9.59 10.18 -26.34
N THR A 449 -10.72 9.80 -25.74
CA THR A 449 -11.84 10.66 -25.34
C THR A 449 -12.05 10.59 -23.84
N GLU A 450 -12.95 11.41 -23.30
CA GLU A 450 -13.40 11.32 -21.92
C GLU A 450 -14.09 9.99 -21.64
N THR A 451 -14.90 9.49 -22.58
CA THR A 451 -15.54 8.17 -22.48
C THR A 451 -14.50 7.06 -22.40
N GLY A 452 -13.51 7.07 -23.31
CA GLY A 452 -12.41 6.10 -23.28
C GLY A 452 -11.60 6.17 -21.98
N LEU A 453 -11.37 7.38 -21.45
CA LEU A 453 -10.74 7.53 -20.14
C LEU A 453 -11.58 6.90 -19.02
N ASN A 454 -12.88 7.13 -19.02
CA ASN A 454 -13.79 6.57 -18.00
C ASN A 454 -13.84 5.03 -18.08
N GLN A 455 -13.78 4.45 -19.28
CA GLN A 455 -13.68 2.99 -19.49
C GLN A 455 -12.37 2.44 -18.89
N ILE A 456 -11.21 3.08 -19.14
CA ILE A 456 -9.93 2.71 -18.55
C ILE A 456 -10.01 2.77 -17.01
N LEU A 457 -10.51 3.87 -16.46
CA LEU A 457 -10.59 4.09 -15.02
C LEU A 457 -11.56 3.10 -14.34
N THR A 458 -12.66 2.74 -15.00
CA THR A 458 -13.60 1.74 -14.49
C THR A 458 -12.94 0.37 -14.40
N GLN A 459 -12.30 -0.11 -15.47
CA GLN A 459 -11.63 -1.41 -15.46
C GLN A 459 -10.43 -1.43 -14.49
N LYS A 460 -9.69 -0.33 -14.38
CA LYS A 460 -8.63 -0.16 -13.40
C LYS A 460 -9.14 -0.25 -11.95
N TYR A 461 -10.29 0.38 -11.66
CA TYR A 461 -10.93 0.26 -10.35
C TYR A 461 -11.29 -1.20 -10.05
N LEU A 462 -11.87 -1.93 -11.01
CA LEU A 462 -12.24 -3.33 -10.83
C LEU A 462 -11.03 -4.21 -10.49
N ALA A 463 -9.83 -3.85 -10.98
CA ALA A 463 -8.57 -4.54 -10.73
C ALA A 463 -7.97 -4.27 -9.33
N PHE A 464 -8.40 -3.23 -8.63
CA PHE A 464 -7.85 -2.90 -7.32
C PHE A 464 -8.47 -3.70 -6.17
N ALA A 465 -9.59 -4.37 -6.38
CA ALA A 465 -10.28 -5.10 -5.33
C ALA A 465 -9.35 -6.12 -4.65
N ARG A 466 -9.21 -6.02 -3.33
CA ARG A 466 -8.32 -6.82 -2.47
C ARG A 466 -6.82 -6.65 -2.76
N ASN A 467 -6.48 -5.63 -3.53
CA ASN A 467 -5.12 -5.33 -3.96
C ASN A 467 -4.80 -3.84 -3.78
N SER A 468 -3.51 -3.51 -3.69
CA SER A 468 -2.98 -2.13 -3.73
C SER A 468 -3.52 -1.15 -2.66
N GLY A 469 -4.17 -1.63 -1.62
CA GLY A 469 -4.62 -0.82 -0.47
C GLY A 469 -5.63 0.26 -0.87
N LEU A 470 -5.27 1.54 -0.66
CA LEU A 470 -6.16 2.69 -0.94
C LEU A 470 -6.18 3.15 -2.41
N GLU A 471 -5.56 2.44 -3.35
CA GLU A 471 -5.47 2.91 -4.75
C GLU A 471 -6.85 3.11 -5.40
N GLY A 472 -7.84 2.26 -5.09
CA GLY A 472 -9.22 2.46 -5.53
C GLY A 472 -9.83 3.77 -5.03
N TYR A 473 -9.62 4.10 -3.75
CA TYR A 473 -10.04 5.37 -3.16
C TYR A 473 -9.24 6.56 -3.75
N TYR A 474 -7.93 6.44 -3.93
CA TYR A 474 -7.12 7.51 -4.51
C TYR A 474 -7.49 7.80 -5.95
N GLN A 475 -7.84 6.77 -6.74
CA GLN A 475 -8.35 6.95 -8.09
C GLN A 475 -9.68 7.71 -8.07
N TRP A 476 -10.65 7.28 -7.26
CA TRP A 476 -11.92 7.99 -7.10
C TRP A 476 -11.69 9.46 -6.71
N ARG A 477 -10.89 9.70 -5.69
CA ARG A 477 -10.59 11.05 -5.19
C ARG A 477 -9.97 11.97 -6.27
N ARG A 478 -9.15 11.40 -7.15
CA ARG A 478 -8.47 12.09 -8.25
C ARG A 478 -9.38 12.35 -9.44
N THR A 479 -10.29 11.44 -9.77
CA THR A 479 -11.02 11.42 -11.04
C THR A 479 -12.53 11.46 -10.90
N GLY A 480 -13.09 11.07 -9.77
CA GLY A 480 -14.52 10.84 -9.59
C GLY A 480 -15.01 9.47 -10.13
N VAL A 481 -14.13 8.64 -10.70
CA VAL A 481 -14.50 7.37 -11.35
C VAL A 481 -13.95 6.17 -10.57
N PRO A 482 -14.81 5.17 -10.28
CA PRO A 482 -16.27 5.18 -10.45
C PRO A 482 -16.96 6.12 -9.46
N GLU A 483 -18.23 6.42 -9.66
CA GLU A 483 -18.99 7.15 -8.66
C GLU A 483 -19.12 6.34 -7.37
N PHE A 484 -18.68 6.91 -6.24
CA PHE A 484 -18.79 6.28 -4.93
C PHE A 484 -20.15 6.56 -4.29
N LEU A 485 -20.77 5.51 -3.76
CA LEU A 485 -22.08 5.58 -3.12
C LEU A 485 -21.97 6.15 -1.70
N THR A 486 -22.82 7.11 -1.39
CA THR A 486 -22.89 7.77 -0.08
C THR A 486 -24.31 7.71 0.49
N GLY A 487 -24.43 7.93 1.80
CA GLY A 487 -25.71 7.94 2.52
C GLY A 487 -25.52 8.04 4.02
N SER A 488 -26.53 7.65 4.78
CA SER A 488 -26.53 7.72 6.27
C SER A 488 -25.41 6.87 6.91
N GLY A 489 -24.98 5.79 6.26
CA GLY A 489 -23.90 4.92 6.70
C GLY A 489 -22.47 5.43 6.41
N THR A 490 -22.33 6.50 5.61
CA THR A 490 -21.02 7.04 5.22
C THR A 490 -20.23 7.66 6.39
N GLY A 491 -20.91 8.17 7.41
CA GLY A 491 -20.30 9.04 8.43
C GLY A 491 -20.00 10.44 7.88
N ASN A 492 -19.27 11.27 8.64
CA ASN A 492 -18.83 12.60 8.20
C ASN A 492 -19.92 13.42 7.48
N SER A 493 -21.16 13.37 8.03
CA SER A 493 -22.36 14.02 7.45
C SER A 493 -22.66 13.61 6.00
N GLY A 494 -22.33 12.38 5.60
CA GLY A 494 -22.54 11.84 4.26
C GLY A 494 -21.47 12.24 3.24
N VAL A 495 -20.40 12.88 3.67
CA VAL A 495 -19.29 13.32 2.81
C VAL A 495 -18.11 12.36 2.92
N ILE A 496 -17.57 11.92 1.82
CA ILE A 496 -16.34 11.13 1.80
C ILE A 496 -15.16 12.06 2.03
N PRO A 497 -14.32 11.82 3.07
CA PRO A 497 -13.15 12.66 3.34
C PRO A 497 -12.16 12.67 2.18
N LEU A 498 -11.47 13.77 1.98
CA LEU A 498 -10.44 13.89 0.95
C LEU A 498 -9.02 13.59 1.45
N ARG A 499 -8.83 13.55 2.78
CA ARG A 499 -7.54 13.28 3.42
C ARG A 499 -7.73 12.81 4.87
N PHE A 500 -6.67 12.25 5.44
CA PHE A 500 -6.59 12.04 6.90
C PHE A 500 -6.05 13.30 7.58
N GLN A 501 -6.38 13.47 8.88
CA GLN A 501 -5.67 14.43 9.72
C GLN A 501 -4.22 13.98 9.95
N TYR A 502 -3.35 14.92 10.28
CA TYR A 502 -2.03 14.59 10.79
C TYR A 502 -2.11 13.85 12.13
N PRO A 503 -1.08 13.05 12.51
CA PRO A 503 -1.02 12.44 13.82
C PRO A 503 -1.18 13.48 14.94
N SER A 504 -1.99 13.19 15.95
CA SER A 504 -2.30 14.13 17.03
C SER A 504 -1.09 14.48 17.90
N ASP A 505 -0.08 13.63 17.95
CA ASP A 505 1.17 13.84 18.67
C ASP A 505 2.06 14.94 18.04
N GLU A 506 1.88 15.28 16.76
CA GLU A 506 2.56 16.41 16.10
C GLU A 506 2.26 17.75 16.82
N LEU A 507 1.09 17.87 17.44
CA LEU A 507 0.72 19.04 18.25
C LEU A 507 1.62 19.23 19.49
N SER A 508 2.24 18.17 19.98
CA SER A 508 3.12 18.21 21.16
C SER A 508 4.59 18.03 20.81
N THR A 509 4.91 17.24 19.78
CA THR A 509 6.29 16.89 19.40
C THR A 509 6.91 17.87 18.41
N ASN A 510 6.11 18.44 17.49
CA ASN A 510 6.58 19.39 16.47
C ASN A 510 5.59 20.54 16.20
N PRO A 511 5.09 21.24 17.24
CA PRO A 511 3.93 22.13 17.15
C PRO A 511 4.12 23.32 16.19
N THR A 512 5.33 23.84 16.09
CA THR A 512 5.61 25.02 15.25
C THR A 512 5.54 24.66 13.76
N ASN A 513 6.22 23.60 13.34
CA ASN A 513 6.24 23.21 11.93
C ASN A 513 4.92 22.59 11.49
N TYR A 514 4.26 21.80 12.38
CA TYR A 514 2.90 21.30 12.15
C TYR A 514 1.91 22.44 11.86
N LYS A 515 1.86 23.45 12.75
CA LYS A 515 0.94 24.59 12.56
C LYS A 515 1.24 25.36 11.29
N ALA A 516 2.51 25.55 10.94
CA ALA A 516 2.92 26.20 9.71
C ALA A 516 2.45 25.42 8.47
N ALA A 517 2.61 24.10 8.47
CA ALA A 517 2.16 23.22 7.38
C ALA A 517 0.64 23.23 7.22
N VAL A 518 -0.12 23.08 8.32
CA VAL A 518 -1.59 23.12 8.29
C VAL A 518 -2.09 24.49 7.86
N GLN A 519 -1.45 25.60 8.32
CA GLN A 519 -1.80 26.94 7.89
C GLN A 519 -1.58 27.14 6.38
N SER A 520 -0.46 26.64 5.86
CA SER A 520 -0.09 26.81 4.45
C SER A 520 -1.01 26.02 3.52
N GLN A 521 -1.36 24.77 3.88
CA GLN A 521 -2.14 23.88 3.02
C GLN A 521 -3.64 24.05 3.19
N TYR A 522 -4.12 24.26 4.43
CA TYR A 522 -5.52 24.12 4.82
C TYR A 522 -6.08 25.34 5.56
N GLY A 523 -5.37 26.48 5.56
CA GLY A 523 -5.84 27.71 6.21
C GLY A 523 -5.90 27.64 7.74
N GLY A 524 -5.19 26.68 8.36
CA GLY A 524 -5.08 26.55 9.81
C GLY A 524 -6.04 25.53 10.44
N ASP A 525 -6.93 24.91 9.65
CA ASP A 525 -7.84 23.83 10.09
C ASP A 525 -7.42 22.50 9.46
N ASP A 526 -7.00 21.55 10.30
CA ASP A 526 -6.62 20.20 9.87
C ASP A 526 -7.87 19.34 9.53
N ASN A 527 -8.67 19.83 8.59
CA ASN A 527 -9.95 19.27 8.20
C ASN A 527 -9.80 18.13 7.18
N ILE A 528 -10.43 16.99 7.46
CA ILE A 528 -10.40 15.82 6.58
C ILE A 528 -11.07 16.06 5.22
N ASN A 529 -11.94 17.06 5.10
CA ASN A 529 -12.63 17.44 3.86
C ASN A 529 -11.86 18.48 3.04
N ALA A 530 -10.75 19.00 3.55
CA ALA A 530 -9.91 19.96 2.83
C ALA A 530 -9.19 19.27 1.66
N ALA A 531 -9.18 19.91 0.50
CA ALA A 531 -8.47 19.42 -0.67
C ALA A 531 -6.95 19.59 -0.49
N MET A 532 -6.19 18.57 -0.85
CA MET A 532 -4.73 18.63 -0.93
C MET A 532 -4.29 19.23 -2.26
N TRP A 533 -3.08 19.81 -2.31
CA TRP A 533 -2.46 20.32 -3.53
C TRP A 533 -2.54 19.36 -4.71
N LEU A 534 -2.31 18.08 -4.49
CA LEU A 534 -2.35 17.00 -5.49
C LEU A 534 -3.69 16.94 -6.26
N LEU A 535 -4.78 17.43 -5.69
CA LEU A 535 -6.10 17.41 -6.32
C LEU A 535 -6.32 18.58 -7.29
N GLY A 536 -5.35 19.49 -7.43
CA GLY A 536 -5.44 20.62 -8.36
C GLY A 536 -6.50 21.67 -8.00
N ARG A 537 -6.87 21.74 -6.69
CA ARG A 537 -7.97 22.61 -6.21
C ARG A 537 -7.45 23.65 -5.22
#